data_428c9838182e4ca0bed2621be3cf38c5
#
_entry.id   428c9838182e4ca0bed2621be3cf38c5
#
_cell.length_a   1.000
_cell.length_b   1.000
_cell.length_c   1.000
_cell.angle_alpha   90.00
_cell.angle_beta   90.00
_cell.angle_gamma   90.00
#
_symmetry.space_group_name_H-M   'P 1'
#
loop_
_entity.id
_entity.type
_entity.pdbx_description
1 polymer ?
#
loop_
_entity_poly.entity_id
_entity_poly.type
_entity_poly.pdbx_seq_one_letter_code
_entity_poly.pdbx_strand_id
1 'polypeptide(L)'
;NLNIIAYNNLSVTHTGNVVETVVRSFQIPTTEINTNSVIEILAQFGSSGGAFTKTLRVYFNTSNTLVGATLIGTQQSSATQFYGGFRRQIVNKNSINTNRIIPSAAVQVTDITNLTVNMANLNWNFSGTTWLIATIQLGNAAASATLENIQVKLSKP
;
A
#
# COMPACT_ATOMS: atom_id res chain seq x y z
N ASN A 1 -9.62 18.60 -6.79
CA ASN A 1 -9.39 18.48 -5.35
C ASN A 1 -9.21 17.02 -4.96
N LEU A 2 -8.12 16.71 -4.26
CA LEU A 2 -7.89 15.40 -3.65
C LEU A 2 -8.55 15.38 -2.26
N ASN A 3 -9.60 14.57 -2.11
CA ASN A 3 -10.26 14.37 -0.82
C ASN A 3 -9.76 13.09 -0.15
N ILE A 4 -9.49 13.15 1.13
CA ILE A 4 -9.20 11.94 1.92
C ILE A 4 -10.52 11.22 2.14
N ILE A 5 -10.62 9.98 1.64
CA ILE A 5 -11.84 9.16 1.78
C ILE A 5 -11.68 8.05 2.83
N ALA A 6 -10.44 7.68 3.15
CA ALA A 6 -10.14 6.75 4.23
C ALA A 6 -8.73 7.02 4.76
N TYR A 7 -8.53 6.88 6.05
CA TYR A 7 -7.20 7.02 6.68
C TYR A 7 -7.13 6.28 8.00
N ASN A 8 -5.90 5.96 8.40
CA ASN A 8 -5.58 5.54 9.76
C ASN A 8 -4.21 6.09 10.13
N ASN A 9 -4.15 6.87 11.20
CA ASN A 9 -2.95 7.53 11.69
C ASN A 9 -2.45 6.98 13.05
N LEU A 10 -2.93 5.81 13.44
CA LEU A 10 -2.39 5.12 14.62
C LEU A 10 -1.17 4.32 14.20
N SER A 11 -0.03 4.60 14.81
CA SER A 11 1.19 3.84 14.58
C SER A 11 1.04 2.39 15.02
N VAL A 12 1.49 1.46 14.21
CA VAL A 12 1.55 0.03 14.54
C VAL A 12 2.92 -0.51 14.20
N THR A 13 3.59 -1.06 15.22
CA THR A 13 4.92 -1.65 15.10
C THR A 13 4.84 -3.17 15.03
N HIS A 14 5.55 -3.75 14.09
CA HIS A 14 5.82 -5.18 14.01
C HIS A 14 7.26 -5.46 14.44
N THR A 15 7.45 -6.44 15.32
CA THR A 15 8.75 -6.86 15.88
C THR A 15 8.70 -8.31 16.34
N GLY A 16 9.85 -8.92 16.58
CA GLY A 16 9.97 -10.21 17.26
C GLY A 16 9.80 -11.45 16.40
N ASN A 17 9.37 -11.33 15.12
CA ASN A 17 9.32 -12.46 14.20
C ASN A 17 9.47 -12.03 12.73
N VAL A 18 9.70 -12.99 11.85
CA VAL A 18 9.93 -12.77 10.41
C VAL A 18 8.70 -13.06 9.54
N VAL A 19 7.58 -13.38 10.15
CA VAL A 19 6.34 -13.68 9.42
C VAL A 19 5.71 -12.40 8.90
N GLU A 20 5.22 -12.42 7.68
CA GLU A 20 4.43 -11.32 7.14
C GLU A 20 3.15 -11.16 7.97
N THR A 21 3.01 -9.99 8.60
CA THR A 21 1.95 -9.72 9.57
C THR A 21 1.10 -8.55 9.12
N VAL A 22 -0.22 -8.71 9.16
CA VAL A 22 -1.16 -7.60 8.94
C VAL A 22 -1.03 -6.62 10.09
N VAL A 23 -0.65 -5.38 9.77
CA VAL A 23 -0.53 -4.29 10.75
C VAL A 23 -1.69 -3.32 10.67
N ARG A 24 -2.38 -3.27 9.52
CA ARG A 24 -3.56 -2.43 9.35
C ARG A 24 -4.46 -2.97 8.24
N SER A 25 -5.77 -2.87 8.45
CA SER A 25 -6.76 -3.11 7.41
C SER A 25 -8.01 -2.24 7.64
N PHE A 26 -8.62 -1.77 6.56
CA PHE A 26 -9.89 -1.05 6.57
C PHE A 26 -10.56 -1.09 5.21
N GLN A 27 -11.86 -0.89 5.19
CA GLN A 27 -12.61 -0.77 3.93
C GLN A 27 -12.41 0.60 3.30
N ILE A 28 -12.25 0.62 1.99
CA ILE A 28 -12.32 1.84 1.20
C ILE A 28 -13.79 2.10 0.85
N PRO A 29 -14.32 3.32 1.04
CA PRO A 29 -15.69 3.65 0.65
C PRO A 29 -15.81 3.74 -0.87
N THR A 30 -16.01 2.59 -1.52
CA THR A 30 -16.00 2.47 -2.99
C THR A 30 -17.16 3.19 -3.66
N THR A 31 -18.23 3.52 -2.94
CA THR A 31 -19.35 4.33 -3.44
C THR A 31 -18.92 5.73 -3.92
N GLU A 32 -17.79 6.21 -3.42
CA GLU A 32 -17.21 7.48 -3.84
C GLU A 32 -16.41 7.39 -5.15
N ILE A 33 -16.04 6.18 -5.57
CA ILE A 33 -15.17 5.93 -6.73
C ILE A 33 -16.02 5.83 -7.99
N ASN A 34 -15.66 6.60 -9.01
CA ASN A 34 -16.33 6.59 -10.31
C ASN A 34 -15.39 6.17 -11.45
N THR A 35 -15.90 6.14 -12.67
CA THR A 35 -15.20 5.65 -13.86
C THR A 35 -13.95 6.46 -14.25
N ASN A 36 -13.83 7.70 -13.78
CA ASN A 36 -12.73 8.60 -14.09
C ASN A 36 -11.93 9.01 -12.85
N SER A 37 -12.13 8.32 -11.73
CA SER A 37 -11.43 8.61 -10.49
C SER A 37 -9.94 8.31 -10.56
N VAL A 38 -9.18 9.13 -9.86
CA VAL A 38 -7.80 8.84 -9.48
C VAL A 38 -7.76 8.60 -7.98
N ILE A 39 -7.29 7.41 -7.61
CA ILE A 39 -7.16 6.98 -6.21
C ILE A 39 -5.68 7.03 -5.86
N GLU A 40 -5.32 7.72 -4.80
CA GLU A 40 -3.96 7.79 -4.30
C GLU A 40 -3.88 7.13 -2.93
N ILE A 41 -2.97 6.17 -2.78
CA ILE A 41 -2.66 5.53 -1.52
C ILE A 41 -1.32 6.07 -1.04
N LEU A 42 -1.30 6.60 0.17
CA LEU A 42 -0.11 7.11 0.84
C LEU A 42 0.07 6.38 2.16
N ALA A 43 1.30 5.93 2.44
CA ALA A 43 1.64 5.38 3.74
C ALA A 43 3.00 5.92 4.21
N GLN A 44 3.13 6.18 5.49
CA GLN A 44 4.41 6.53 6.12
C GLN A 44 4.90 5.34 6.93
N PHE A 45 6.18 5.06 6.77
CA PHE A 45 6.81 3.86 7.26
C PHE A 45 8.16 4.19 7.87
N GLY A 46 8.39 3.69 9.08
CA GLY A 46 9.66 3.81 9.79
C GLY A 46 10.22 2.44 10.16
N SER A 47 11.52 2.32 10.30
CA SER A 47 12.15 1.07 10.72
C SER A 47 13.43 1.27 11.51
N SER A 48 13.76 0.31 12.37
CA SER A 48 14.98 0.25 13.16
C SER A 48 15.45 -1.20 13.35
N GLY A 49 16.52 -1.39 14.11
CA GLY A 49 16.98 -2.73 14.48
C GLY A 49 17.89 -3.40 13.45
N GLY A 50 19.01 -2.78 13.14
CA GLY A 50 20.06 -3.36 12.28
C GLY A 50 19.78 -3.25 10.78
N ALA A 51 20.77 -3.61 9.98
CA ALA A 51 20.72 -3.55 8.52
C ALA A 51 20.02 -4.78 7.92
N PHE A 52 18.91 -5.20 8.50
CA PHE A 52 18.09 -6.28 8.00
C PHE A 52 16.98 -5.74 7.10
N THR A 53 16.54 -6.55 6.17
CA THR A 53 15.41 -6.21 5.31
C THR A 53 14.13 -6.00 6.12
N LYS A 54 13.42 -4.92 5.84
CA LYS A 54 12.09 -4.63 6.34
C LYS A 54 11.21 -4.30 5.14
N THR A 55 10.09 -4.97 5.04
CA THR A 55 9.22 -4.88 3.86
C THR A 55 7.82 -4.49 4.29
N LEU A 56 7.34 -3.36 3.80
CA LEU A 56 5.95 -2.95 3.84
C LEU A 56 5.29 -3.42 2.53
N ARG A 57 4.11 -4.03 2.62
CA ARG A 57 3.26 -4.31 1.46
C ARG A 57 1.86 -3.80 1.69
N VAL A 58 1.23 -3.40 0.61
CA VAL A 58 -0.16 -2.96 0.59
C VAL A 58 -0.92 -3.79 -0.43
N TYR A 59 -2.09 -4.26 -0.04
CA TYR A 59 -2.95 -5.12 -0.84
C TYR A 59 -4.37 -4.59 -0.92
N PHE A 60 -5.07 -4.99 -2.00
CA PHE A 60 -6.53 -4.97 -2.06
C PHE A 60 -7.08 -6.39 -1.94
N ASN A 61 -8.22 -6.49 -1.26
CA ASN A 61 -9.01 -7.73 -1.24
C ASN A 61 -10.51 -7.40 -1.12
N THR A 62 -11.36 -8.34 -1.47
CA THR A 62 -12.82 -8.25 -1.24
C THR A 62 -13.22 -8.62 0.19
N SER A 63 -12.31 -9.21 0.95
CA SER A 63 -12.46 -9.59 2.36
C SER A 63 -11.23 -9.19 3.18
N ASN A 64 -11.38 -9.13 4.50
CA ASN A 64 -10.30 -8.76 5.42
C ASN A 64 -9.33 -9.95 5.67
N THR A 65 -8.68 -10.42 4.62
CA THR A 65 -7.69 -11.51 4.67
C THR A 65 -6.63 -11.32 3.59
N LEU A 66 -5.46 -11.90 3.78
CA LEU A 66 -4.40 -11.94 2.76
C LEU A 66 -4.62 -13.04 1.73
N VAL A 67 -5.46 -14.03 2.01
CA VAL A 67 -5.76 -15.10 1.06
C VAL A 67 -6.49 -14.51 -0.14
N GLY A 68 -5.92 -14.66 -1.33
CA GLY A 68 -6.44 -14.10 -2.57
C GLY A 68 -6.27 -12.59 -2.74
N ALA A 69 -5.52 -11.93 -1.85
CA ALA A 69 -5.29 -10.49 -1.94
C ALA A 69 -4.41 -10.13 -3.16
N THR A 70 -4.72 -8.99 -3.76
CA THR A 70 -3.97 -8.41 -4.89
C THR A 70 -2.96 -7.40 -4.37
N LEU A 71 -1.69 -7.62 -4.65
CA LEU A 71 -0.61 -6.72 -4.26
C LEU A 71 -0.73 -5.37 -5.00
N ILE A 72 -0.77 -4.27 -4.23
CA ILE A 72 -0.82 -2.90 -4.76
C ILE A 72 0.54 -2.25 -4.73
N GLY A 73 1.38 -2.60 -3.77
CA GLY A 73 2.73 -2.07 -3.70
C GLY A 73 3.58 -2.64 -2.60
N THR A 74 4.89 -2.53 -2.82
CA THR A 74 5.91 -2.95 -1.88
C THR A 74 6.90 -1.82 -1.68
N GLN A 75 7.29 -1.59 -0.43
CA GLN A 75 8.44 -0.79 -0.08
C GLN A 75 9.35 -1.61 0.82
N GLN A 76 10.64 -1.59 0.51
CA GLN A 76 11.63 -2.35 1.24
C GLN A 76 12.79 -1.46 1.67
N SER A 77 13.33 -1.71 2.85
CA SER A 77 14.54 -1.10 3.37
C SER A 77 15.44 -2.17 4.00
N SER A 78 16.75 -2.02 3.82
CA SER A 78 17.77 -2.80 4.53
C SER A 78 18.63 -1.91 5.45
N ALA A 79 18.28 -0.64 5.62
CA ALA A 79 19.02 0.28 6.48
C ALA A 79 18.77 0.00 7.97
N THR A 80 19.72 0.40 8.81
CA THR A 80 19.60 0.31 10.27
C THR A 80 18.44 1.16 10.79
N GLN A 81 18.27 2.34 10.22
CA GLN A 81 17.12 3.21 10.43
C GLN A 81 16.63 3.70 9.07
N PHE A 82 15.35 3.72 8.89
CA PHE A 82 14.73 4.15 7.64
C PHE A 82 13.38 4.81 7.94
N TYR A 83 13.16 5.96 7.33
CA TYR A 83 11.86 6.63 7.29
C TYR A 83 11.52 6.93 5.84
N GLY A 84 10.36 6.55 5.42
CA GLY A 84 9.96 6.73 4.03
C GLY A 84 8.46 6.78 3.83
N GLY A 85 8.09 7.17 2.63
CA GLY A 85 6.71 7.22 2.18
C GLY A 85 6.48 6.23 1.03
N PHE A 86 5.45 5.46 1.15
CA PHE A 86 4.88 4.68 0.05
C PHE A 86 3.80 5.52 -0.62
N ARG A 87 3.81 5.59 -1.94
CA ARG A 87 2.77 6.27 -2.72
C ARG A 87 2.40 5.44 -3.93
N ARG A 88 1.09 5.30 -4.17
CA ARG A 88 0.53 4.66 -5.35
C ARG A 88 -0.60 5.47 -5.90
N GLN A 89 -0.63 5.62 -7.22
CA GLN A 89 -1.78 6.17 -7.91
C GLN A 89 -2.44 5.07 -8.75
N ILE A 90 -3.75 4.99 -8.65
CA ILE A 90 -4.60 4.10 -9.43
C ILE A 90 -5.54 4.99 -10.24
N VAL A 91 -5.52 4.82 -11.55
CA VAL A 91 -6.31 5.62 -12.48
C VAL A 91 -7.35 4.74 -13.14
N ASN A 92 -8.61 5.06 -12.94
CA ASN A 92 -9.71 4.43 -13.65
C ASN A 92 -9.77 4.95 -15.11
N LYS A 93 -9.96 4.04 -16.04
CA LYS A 93 -9.96 4.32 -17.48
C LYS A 93 -11.37 4.18 -18.07
N ASN A 94 -12.23 5.17 -17.79
CA ASN A 94 -13.65 5.15 -18.16
C ASN A 94 -14.41 3.90 -17.65
N SER A 95 -13.90 3.26 -16.60
CA SER A 95 -14.47 2.06 -16.02
C SER A 95 -13.97 1.87 -14.59
N ILE A 96 -14.83 1.44 -13.67
CA ILE A 96 -14.47 1.16 -12.29
C ILE A 96 -13.74 -0.17 -12.10
N ASN A 97 -13.64 -0.98 -13.16
CA ASN A 97 -12.97 -2.30 -13.15
C ASN A 97 -11.83 -2.40 -14.17
N THR A 98 -11.52 -1.31 -14.88
CA THR A 98 -10.38 -1.24 -15.79
C THR A 98 -9.51 -0.08 -15.33
N ASN A 99 -8.51 -0.38 -14.55
CA ASN A 99 -7.65 0.64 -13.96
C ASN A 99 -6.18 0.29 -14.13
N ARG A 100 -5.36 1.34 -14.11
CA ARG A 100 -3.92 1.25 -14.13
C ARG A 100 -3.34 1.75 -12.84
N ILE A 101 -2.31 1.09 -12.40
CA ILE A 101 -1.53 1.46 -11.25
C ILE A 101 -0.25 2.15 -11.70
N ILE A 102 0.01 3.32 -11.15
CA ILE A 102 1.19 4.12 -11.44
C ILE A 102 2.04 4.15 -10.18
N PRO A 103 3.27 3.63 -10.21
CA PRO A 103 4.21 3.82 -9.12
C PRO A 103 4.55 5.30 -9.00
N SER A 104 4.73 5.79 -7.79
CA SER A 104 5.35 7.11 -7.60
C SER A 104 6.78 7.05 -8.09
N ALA A 105 7.18 8.07 -8.80
CA ALA A 105 8.55 8.19 -9.27
C ALA A 105 9.52 8.08 -8.11
N ALA A 106 10.48 7.27 -8.31
CA ALA A 106 11.72 7.14 -7.59
C ALA A 106 11.64 6.71 -6.12
N VAL A 107 12.50 5.89 -5.86
CA VAL A 107 13.21 5.65 -4.64
C VAL A 107 12.67 4.46 -3.91
N GLN A 108 13.10 3.40 -4.31
CA GLN A 108 13.47 2.26 -3.50
C GLN A 108 13.05 0.96 -4.14
N VAL A 109 13.94 0.42 -4.50
CA VAL A 109 14.60 -0.83 -4.68
C VAL A 109 13.73 -2.07 -4.94
N THR A 110 12.50 -2.19 -4.55
CA THR A 110 11.62 -3.29 -4.95
C THR A 110 10.16 -2.91 -4.78
N ASP A 111 9.65 -2.32 -5.80
CA ASP A 111 8.23 -2.14 -5.91
C ASP A 111 7.57 -3.31 -6.67
N ILE A 112 6.24 -3.38 -6.72
CA ILE A 112 5.44 -4.41 -7.39
C ILE A 112 5.90 -4.69 -8.79
N THR A 113 6.35 -3.66 -9.45
CA THR A 113 6.92 -3.76 -10.76
C THR A 113 8.39 -3.50 -10.64
N ASN A 114 9.19 -4.45 -11.07
CA ASN A 114 10.55 -4.19 -11.45
C ASN A 114 10.60 -2.78 -12.08
N LEU A 115 11.50 -1.93 -11.63
CA LEU A 115 11.65 -0.51 -11.98
C LEU A 115 11.58 -0.15 -13.48
N THR A 116 11.50 -1.13 -14.36
CA THR A 116 11.35 -0.97 -15.79
C THR A 116 9.92 -0.76 -16.26
N VAL A 117 8.92 -0.95 -15.40
CA VAL A 117 7.51 -0.80 -15.77
C VAL A 117 6.91 0.37 -15.02
N ASN A 118 6.78 1.48 -15.72
CA ASN A 118 6.22 2.72 -15.16
C ASN A 118 4.71 2.66 -14.92
N MET A 119 4.03 1.63 -15.43
CA MET A 119 2.58 1.50 -15.32
C MET A 119 2.15 0.05 -15.55
N ALA A 120 1.28 -0.46 -14.70
CA ALA A 120 0.72 -1.81 -14.81
C ALA A 120 -0.81 -1.79 -14.84
N ASN A 121 -1.42 -2.79 -15.47
CA ASN A 121 -2.85 -3.02 -15.36
C ASN A 121 -3.14 -3.65 -14.00
N LEU A 122 -4.03 -3.02 -13.23
CA LEU A 122 -4.48 -3.56 -11.96
C LEU A 122 -5.76 -4.40 -12.16
N ASN A 123 -6.67 -3.90 -12.98
CA ASN A 123 -7.99 -4.52 -13.26
C ASN A 123 -8.78 -4.85 -11.98
N TRP A 124 -8.65 -4.01 -10.97
CA TRP A 124 -9.41 -4.16 -9.73
C TRP A 124 -10.82 -3.62 -9.91
N ASN A 125 -11.82 -4.36 -9.43
CA ASN A 125 -13.22 -3.97 -9.51
C ASN A 125 -13.65 -3.17 -8.26
N PHE A 126 -13.79 -1.87 -8.41
CA PHE A 126 -14.27 -0.98 -7.35
C PHE A 126 -15.81 -0.94 -7.21
N SER A 127 -16.58 -1.73 -7.96
CA SER A 127 -18.03 -1.80 -7.76
C SER A 127 -18.44 -2.55 -6.48
N GLY A 128 -17.53 -3.36 -5.94
CA GLY A 128 -17.75 -4.16 -4.73
C GLY A 128 -16.95 -3.68 -3.53
N THR A 129 -17.07 -4.43 -2.45
CA THR A 129 -16.27 -4.19 -1.23
C THR A 129 -14.78 -4.26 -1.54
N THR A 130 -14.04 -3.26 -1.09
CA THR A 130 -12.59 -3.22 -1.20
C THR A 130 -11.98 -2.99 0.18
N TRP A 131 -11.21 -3.96 0.65
CA TRP A 131 -10.34 -3.83 1.80
C TRP A 131 -8.95 -3.41 1.35
N LEU A 132 -8.39 -2.41 2.02
CA LEU A 132 -6.97 -2.09 1.96
C LEU A 132 -6.30 -2.75 3.15
N ILE A 133 -5.26 -3.55 2.87
CA ILE A 133 -4.56 -4.34 3.87
C ILE A 133 -3.07 -4.00 3.79
N ALA A 134 -2.52 -3.50 4.88
CA ALA A 134 -1.09 -3.23 4.99
C ALA A 134 -0.42 -4.27 5.87
N THR A 135 0.72 -4.77 5.40
CA THR A 135 1.52 -5.78 6.10
C THR A 135 2.95 -5.30 6.29
N ILE A 136 3.60 -5.84 7.30
CA ILE A 136 5.04 -5.72 7.52
C ILE A 136 5.64 -7.13 7.61
N GLN A 137 6.79 -7.30 6.97
CA GLN A 137 7.64 -8.48 7.09
C GLN A 137 9.06 -8.06 7.42
N LEU A 138 9.66 -8.72 8.39
CA LEU A 138 11.05 -8.49 8.82
C LEU A 138 11.96 -9.60 8.29
N GLY A 139 13.15 -9.26 7.85
CA GLY A 139 14.19 -10.23 7.48
C GLY A 139 14.91 -10.85 8.68
N ASN A 140 14.71 -10.27 9.86
CA ASN A 140 15.27 -10.77 11.13
C ASN A 140 14.39 -10.36 12.31
N ALA A 141 14.23 -11.22 13.29
CA ALA A 141 13.39 -10.96 14.47
C ALA A 141 13.91 -9.81 15.36
N ALA A 142 15.19 -9.48 15.28
CA ALA A 142 15.77 -8.33 15.99
C ALA A 142 15.47 -6.98 15.33
N ALA A 143 14.93 -6.99 14.11
CA ALA A 143 14.46 -5.78 13.44
C ALA A 143 13.09 -5.34 13.95
N SER A 144 12.74 -4.09 13.71
CA SER A 144 11.38 -3.58 13.88
C SER A 144 11.01 -2.66 12.74
N ALA A 145 9.72 -2.58 12.45
CA ALA A 145 9.19 -1.65 11.48
C ALA A 145 7.79 -1.19 11.90
N THR A 146 7.53 0.09 11.64
CA THR A 146 6.31 0.77 12.08
C THR A 146 5.60 1.36 10.87
N LEU A 147 4.33 1.05 10.72
CA LEU A 147 3.43 1.81 9.86
C LEU A 147 2.90 2.98 10.69
N GLU A 148 3.29 4.21 10.33
CA GLU A 148 2.91 5.43 11.08
C GLU A 148 1.52 5.92 10.69
N ASN A 149 1.25 5.96 9.40
CA ASN A 149 -0.08 6.26 8.89
C ASN A 149 -0.30 5.65 7.52
N ILE A 150 -1.57 5.52 7.15
CA ILE A 150 -1.99 5.17 5.80
C ILE A 150 -3.25 5.94 5.44
N GLN A 151 -3.31 6.49 4.23
CA GLN A 151 -4.45 7.28 3.73
C GLN A 151 -4.78 6.87 2.31
N VAL A 152 -6.07 6.97 1.99
CA VAL A 152 -6.60 6.88 0.64
C VAL A 152 -7.21 8.22 0.27
N LYS A 153 -6.71 8.80 -0.79
CA LYS A 153 -7.21 10.06 -1.36
C LYS A 153 -7.90 9.78 -2.68
N LEU A 154 -8.93 10.54 -2.96
CA LEU A 154 -9.72 10.44 -4.19
C LEU A 154 -9.76 11.79 -4.89
N SER A 155 -9.42 11.78 -6.17
CA SER A 155 -9.71 12.87 -7.10
C SER A 155 -10.81 12.44 -8.05
N LYS A 156 -11.84 13.26 -8.16
CA LYS A 156 -12.90 13.12 -9.16
C LYS A 156 -12.75 14.28 -10.15
N PRO A 157 -12.82 14.02 -11.45
CA PRO A 157 -12.86 15.09 -12.45
C PRO A 157 -14.13 15.92 -12.34
#